data_78d8dfd914d54766b597772765294097
#
_entry.id   78d8dfd914d54766b597772765294097
#
_cell.length_a   1.000
_cell.length_b   1.000
_cell.length_c   1.000
_cell.angle_alpha   90.00
_cell.angle_beta   90.00
_cell.angle_gamma   90.00
#
_symmetry.space_group_name_H-M   'P 1'
#
loop_
_entity.id
_entity.type
_entity.pdbx_description
1 polymer ?
#
loop_
_entity_poly.entity_id
_entity_poly.type
_entity_poly.pdbx_seq_one_letter_code
_entity_poly.pdbx_strand_id
1 'polypeptide(L)'
;EILIGLVGSEMCIRDRLEGLPVISRKKIFYKGKEVEEMDLDAILQLHPELVIVDELAHTNIEGSRNEKRWQDVMELLDAGINVISAVNIQHIESLNEDVKGIAGIEVKERIPDKVLQDADEVVNIDLTAEELINRLKAGKIYRPEKIQLALNNFFKTENILQLRELALKEVAFRVEKKVENEIVTGEKGIRHEKFLACISSNERTPRHIIRKAARLASRYNTVFFALYVQTPAESTERIPLATQRHLLNHFKLVTELGGEVIQVSSSDIMGEIIKTCRQRGITTVCMGHPTFKMPGALFSLSKYRKFLNSLAEIDIDLIILA
;
A
#
# COMPACT_ATOMS: atom_id res chain seq x y z
N GLU A 1 3.04 18.54 -1.39
CA GLU A 1 1.67 18.19 -0.98
C GLU A 1 0.98 17.41 -2.08
N ILE A 2 0.31 16.31 -1.73
CA ILE A 2 -0.49 15.52 -2.68
C ILE A 2 -1.94 15.50 -2.22
N LEU A 3 -2.84 15.94 -3.11
CA LEU A 3 -4.27 15.92 -2.91
C LEU A 3 -4.85 14.62 -3.47
N ILE A 4 -5.39 13.75 -2.61
CA ILE A 4 -6.09 12.53 -3.01
C ILE A 4 -7.59 12.80 -3.04
N GLY A 5 -8.25 12.38 -4.13
CA GLY A 5 -9.69 12.54 -4.25
C GLY A 5 -10.32 11.56 -5.23
N LEU A 6 -11.59 11.75 -5.48
CA LEU A 6 -12.34 11.05 -6.51
C LEU A 6 -12.21 11.76 -7.86
N VAL A 7 -12.55 11.06 -8.95
CA VAL A 7 -12.61 11.64 -10.30
C VAL A 7 -13.39 12.96 -10.28
N GLY A 8 -12.79 14.03 -10.82
CA GLY A 8 -13.40 15.36 -10.86
C GLY A 8 -13.12 16.25 -9.64
N SER A 9 -12.43 15.75 -8.62
CA SER A 9 -11.97 16.59 -7.49
C SER A 9 -10.91 17.60 -7.93
N GLU A 10 -10.10 17.28 -8.93
CA GLU A 10 -9.09 18.16 -9.54
C GLU A 10 -9.67 19.44 -10.13
N MET A 11 -10.91 19.39 -10.62
CA MET A 11 -11.59 20.60 -11.11
C MET A 11 -11.82 21.64 -10.03
N CYS A 12 -11.85 21.26 -8.75
CA CYS A 12 -11.91 22.21 -7.64
C CYS A 12 -10.67 23.09 -7.56
N ILE A 13 -9.53 22.58 -7.98
CA ILE A 13 -8.26 23.33 -8.02
C ILE A 13 -8.33 24.35 -9.16
N ARG A 14 -8.75 23.92 -10.37
CA ARG A 14 -8.83 24.80 -11.56
C ARG A 14 -9.74 26.00 -11.36
N ASP A 15 -10.88 25.82 -10.71
CA ASP A 15 -11.84 26.89 -10.43
C ASP A 15 -11.29 28.00 -9.50
N ARG A 16 -10.11 27.77 -8.88
CA ARG A 16 -9.50 28.67 -7.89
C ARG A 16 -8.10 29.18 -8.26
N LEU A 17 -7.65 28.89 -9.48
CA LEU A 17 -6.33 29.32 -9.98
C LEU A 17 -6.32 30.73 -10.56
N GLU A 18 -7.44 31.48 -10.50
CA GLU A 18 -7.50 32.87 -10.98
C GLU A 18 -6.45 33.72 -10.28
N GLY A 19 -5.60 34.38 -11.10
CA GLY A 19 -4.53 35.25 -10.61
C GLY A 19 -3.17 34.58 -10.37
N LEU A 20 -3.05 33.25 -10.50
CA LEU A 20 -1.75 32.58 -10.48
C LEU A 20 -1.08 32.58 -11.86
N PRO A 21 0.24 32.82 -11.95
CA PRO A 21 0.95 32.71 -13.21
C PRO A 21 0.91 31.30 -13.76
N VAL A 22 0.59 31.14 -15.03
CA VAL A 22 0.51 29.86 -15.73
C VAL A 22 1.69 29.73 -16.69
N ILE A 23 2.45 28.64 -16.56
CA ILE A 23 3.48 28.27 -17.52
C ILE A 23 2.79 27.63 -18.72
N SER A 24 3.09 28.13 -19.92
CA SER A 24 2.52 27.61 -21.16
C SER A 24 2.94 26.15 -21.38
N ARG A 25 2.00 25.34 -21.88
CA ARG A 25 2.28 23.96 -22.23
C ARG A 25 3.18 23.88 -23.45
N LYS A 26 4.09 22.90 -23.47
CA LYS A 26 4.91 22.57 -24.62
C LYS A 26 4.07 21.89 -25.70
N LYS A 27 4.11 22.40 -26.92
CA LYS A 27 3.43 21.80 -28.06
C LYS A 27 4.33 20.78 -28.72
N ILE A 28 3.85 19.54 -28.83
CA ILE A 28 4.57 18.41 -29.43
C ILE A 28 3.75 17.88 -30.62
N PHE A 29 4.40 17.73 -31.78
CA PHE A 29 3.75 17.16 -32.94
C PHE A 29 3.91 15.63 -32.88
N TYR A 30 2.79 14.92 -32.66
CA TYR A 30 2.77 13.48 -32.51
C TYR A 30 1.68 12.83 -33.39
N LYS A 31 2.08 11.86 -34.22
CA LYS A 31 1.16 11.12 -35.12
C LYS A 31 0.20 12.01 -35.93
N GLY A 32 0.74 13.13 -36.46
CA GLY A 32 -0.03 14.03 -37.29
C GLY A 32 -0.96 15.01 -36.56
N LYS A 33 -0.85 15.10 -35.23
CA LYS A 33 -1.60 16.05 -34.39
C LYS A 33 -0.67 16.81 -33.48
N GLU A 34 -1.00 18.06 -33.24
CA GLU A 34 -0.37 18.87 -32.19
C GLU A 34 -1.02 18.51 -30.85
N VAL A 35 -0.20 18.11 -29.88
CA VAL A 35 -0.61 17.73 -28.54
C VAL A 35 0.17 18.58 -27.54
N GLU A 36 -0.43 18.87 -26.40
CA GLU A 36 0.15 19.73 -25.38
C GLU A 36 0.58 18.90 -24.15
N GLU A 37 1.80 19.12 -23.70
CA GLU A 37 2.37 18.52 -22.50
C GLU A 37 2.92 19.57 -21.54
N MET A 38 3.15 19.19 -20.29
CA MET A 38 3.81 20.05 -19.31
C MET A 38 5.23 20.39 -19.81
N ASP A 39 5.60 21.66 -19.76
CA ASP A 39 6.95 22.09 -20.12
C ASP A 39 7.88 22.03 -18.90
N LEU A 40 8.39 20.83 -18.63
CA LEU A 40 9.32 20.59 -17.52
C LEU A 40 10.58 21.45 -17.62
N ASP A 41 11.13 21.62 -18.82
CA ASP A 41 12.34 22.40 -19.04
C ASP A 41 12.12 23.88 -18.70
N ALA A 42 10.97 24.44 -19.08
CA ALA A 42 10.59 25.82 -18.73
C ALA A 42 10.40 26.01 -17.21
N ILE A 43 9.80 25.01 -16.52
CA ILE A 43 9.65 25.05 -15.06
C ILE A 43 11.00 25.02 -14.37
N LEU A 44 11.88 24.10 -14.77
CA LEU A 44 13.24 23.99 -14.22
C LEU A 44 14.06 25.27 -14.46
N GLN A 45 13.93 25.88 -15.64
CA GLN A 45 14.63 27.13 -15.96
C GLN A 45 14.11 28.33 -15.17
N LEU A 46 12.78 28.40 -14.97
CA LEU A 46 12.14 29.46 -14.17
C LEU A 46 12.44 29.31 -12.69
N HIS A 47 12.59 28.07 -12.21
CA HIS A 47 12.86 27.69 -10.83
C HIS A 47 11.93 28.37 -9.83
N PRO A 48 10.60 28.21 -9.93
CA PRO A 48 9.66 28.81 -8.99
C PRO A 48 9.82 28.17 -7.60
N GLU A 49 9.45 28.91 -6.55
CA GLU A 49 9.44 28.37 -5.18
C GLU A 49 8.43 27.22 -5.03
N LEU A 50 7.29 27.33 -5.72
CA LEU A 50 6.19 26.36 -5.69
C LEU A 50 5.56 26.23 -7.06
N VAL A 51 5.25 25.01 -7.50
CA VAL A 51 4.51 24.73 -8.72
C VAL A 51 3.31 23.81 -8.43
N ILE A 52 2.19 24.07 -9.10
CA ILE A 52 1.01 23.21 -9.07
C ILE A 52 1.01 22.36 -10.33
N VAL A 53 1.05 21.03 -10.17
CA VAL A 53 1.04 20.05 -11.26
C VAL A 53 -0.18 19.15 -11.12
N ASP A 54 -1.11 19.27 -12.05
CA ASP A 54 -2.34 18.44 -12.08
C ASP A 54 -2.11 17.09 -12.79
N GLU A 55 -3.01 16.12 -12.57
CA GLU A 55 -3.01 14.80 -13.22
C GLU A 55 -1.70 14.01 -13.00
N LEU A 56 -1.29 13.80 -11.77
CA LEU A 56 -0.03 13.14 -11.40
C LEU A 56 0.19 11.77 -12.08
N ALA A 57 -0.89 11.04 -12.39
CA ALA A 57 -0.84 9.72 -13.02
C ALA A 57 -0.72 9.75 -14.56
N HIS A 58 -0.73 10.95 -15.15
CA HIS A 58 -0.70 11.10 -16.60
C HIS A 58 0.50 10.39 -17.25
N THR A 59 0.24 9.76 -18.39
CA THR A 59 1.31 9.18 -19.24
C THR A 59 1.70 10.20 -20.28
N ASN A 60 2.93 10.69 -20.19
CA ASN A 60 3.46 11.67 -21.13
C ASN A 60 3.56 11.07 -22.55
N ILE A 61 3.55 11.94 -23.55
CA ILE A 61 3.63 11.52 -24.95
C ILE A 61 5.01 10.88 -25.24
N GLU A 62 5.02 9.86 -26.07
CA GLU A 62 6.24 9.22 -26.55
C GLU A 62 7.22 10.25 -27.15
N GLY A 63 8.45 10.24 -26.63
CA GLY A 63 9.47 11.25 -26.95
C GLY A 63 9.56 12.38 -25.91
N SER A 64 8.73 12.39 -24.89
CA SER A 64 8.92 13.24 -23.70
C SER A 64 10.14 12.79 -22.90
N ARG A 65 10.70 13.68 -22.09
CA ARG A 65 11.88 13.41 -21.26
C ARG A 65 11.63 12.27 -20.26
N ASN A 66 10.47 12.24 -19.63
CA ASN A 66 10.01 11.16 -18.76
C ASN A 66 8.75 10.51 -19.34
N GLU A 67 8.55 9.22 -19.07
CA GLU A 67 7.37 8.49 -19.52
C GLU A 67 6.09 8.90 -18.76
N LYS A 68 6.24 9.28 -17.50
CA LYS A 68 5.14 9.58 -16.58
C LYS A 68 5.30 10.95 -15.92
N ARG A 69 4.19 11.64 -15.72
CA ARG A 69 4.17 12.94 -15.05
C ARG A 69 4.69 12.90 -13.61
N TRP A 70 4.43 11.81 -12.87
CA TRP A 70 5.00 11.67 -11.54
C TRP A 70 6.55 11.66 -11.54
N GLN A 71 7.19 11.19 -12.62
CA GLN A 71 8.65 11.25 -12.78
C GLN A 71 9.13 12.68 -13.01
N ASP A 72 8.35 13.47 -13.77
CA ASP A 72 8.64 14.90 -13.94
C ASP A 72 8.54 15.62 -12.58
N VAL A 73 7.54 15.27 -11.76
CA VAL A 73 7.37 15.83 -10.41
C VAL A 73 8.55 15.46 -9.50
N MET A 74 9.03 14.22 -9.54
CA MET A 74 10.21 13.84 -8.78
C MET A 74 11.45 14.65 -9.19
N GLU A 75 11.63 14.91 -10.49
CA GLU A 75 12.72 15.73 -11.00
C GLU A 75 12.62 17.20 -10.55
N LEU A 76 11.41 17.76 -10.46
CA LEU A 76 11.20 19.09 -9.90
C LEU A 76 11.56 19.15 -8.41
N LEU A 77 11.18 18.14 -7.65
CA LEU A 77 11.53 18.02 -6.22
C LEU A 77 13.05 17.88 -6.03
N ASP A 78 13.72 17.06 -6.85
CA ASP A 78 15.18 16.90 -6.83
C ASP A 78 15.92 18.21 -7.18
N ALA A 79 15.28 19.08 -7.98
CA ALA A 79 15.77 20.42 -8.26
C ALA A 79 15.49 21.44 -7.13
N GLY A 80 14.84 21.04 -6.05
CA GLY A 80 14.52 21.91 -4.92
C GLY A 80 13.25 22.76 -5.10
N ILE A 81 12.41 22.43 -6.08
CA ILE A 81 11.13 23.11 -6.32
C ILE A 81 10.03 22.40 -5.54
N ASN A 82 9.26 23.13 -4.73
CA ASN A 82 8.11 22.57 -4.04
C ASN A 82 6.98 22.28 -5.03
N VAL A 83 6.27 21.18 -4.83
CA VAL A 83 5.20 20.76 -5.73
C VAL A 83 3.91 20.47 -4.95
N ILE A 84 2.79 21.04 -5.42
CA ILE A 84 1.44 20.60 -5.06
C ILE A 84 0.88 19.85 -6.26
N SER A 85 0.45 18.60 -6.04
CA SER A 85 -0.11 17.79 -7.11
C SER A 85 -1.44 17.17 -6.72
N ALA A 86 -2.21 16.73 -7.71
CA ALA A 86 -3.47 16.03 -7.50
C ALA A 86 -3.48 14.66 -8.16
N VAL A 87 -4.08 13.69 -7.47
CA VAL A 87 -4.27 12.33 -7.98
C VAL A 87 -5.62 11.78 -7.53
N ASN A 88 -6.26 11.02 -8.38
CA ASN A 88 -7.46 10.28 -8.00
C ASN A 88 -7.09 8.91 -7.44
N ILE A 89 -7.85 8.43 -6.47
CA ILE A 89 -7.60 7.17 -5.75
C ILE A 89 -7.44 5.97 -6.69
N GLN A 90 -8.16 5.94 -7.82
CA GLN A 90 -8.09 4.85 -8.79
C GLN A 90 -6.73 4.71 -9.49
N HIS A 91 -5.86 5.70 -9.40
CA HIS A 91 -4.53 5.68 -10.03
C HIS A 91 -3.43 5.16 -9.11
N ILE A 92 -3.72 4.83 -7.86
CA ILE A 92 -2.74 4.26 -6.93
C ILE A 92 -2.55 2.77 -7.25
N GLU A 93 -1.31 2.34 -7.45
CA GLU A 93 -0.99 1.01 -7.95
C GLU A 93 -1.48 -0.12 -7.03
N SER A 94 -1.26 -0.01 -5.73
CA SER A 94 -1.71 -1.01 -4.75
C SER A 94 -3.23 -1.17 -4.67
N LEU A 95 -3.99 -0.13 -5.03
CA LEU A 95 -5.46 -0.11 -4.94
C LEU A 95 -6.15 -0.51 -6.24
N ASN A 96 -5.40 -0.82 -7.30
CA ASN A 96 -5.97 -1.07 -8.62
C ASN A 96 -6.94 -2.27 -8.66
N GLU A 97 -6.63 -3.35 -7.95
CA GLU A 97 -7.52 -4.52 -7.88
C GLU A 97 -8.82 -4.22 -7.11
N ASP A 98 -8.74 -3.43 -6.03
CA ASP A 98 -9.93 -3.00 -5.29
C ASP A 98 -10.81 -2.09 -6.16
N VAL A 99 -10.19 -1.12 -6.84
CA VAL A 99 -10.89 -0.22 -7.79
C VAL A 99 -11.55 -1.01 -8.92
N LYS A 100 -10.86 -2.02 -9.47
CA LYS A 100 -11.43 -2.91 -10.50
C LYS A 100 -12.60 -3.71 -9.95
N GLY A 101 -12.53 -4.20 -8.72
CA GLY A 101 -13.63 -4.88 -8.03
C GLY A 101 -14.86 -3.98 -7.82
N ILE A 102 -14.65 -2.72 -7.49
CA ILE A 102 -15.71 -1.72 -7.23
C ILE A 102 -16.33 -1.21 -8.54
N ALA A 103 -15.49 -0.72 -9.45
CA ALA A 103 -15.94 0.02 -10.63
C ALA A 103 -16.05 -0.85 -11.89
N GLY A 104 -15.56 -2.09 -11.87
CA GLY A 104 -15.54 -2.99 -13.02
C GLY A 104 -14.63 -2.56 -14.17
N ILE A 105 -13.75 -1.59 -13.93
CA ILE A 105 -12.80 -1.07 -14.92
C ILE A 105 -11.36 -1.25 -14.47
N GLU A 106 -10.48 -1.52 -15.39
CA GLU A 106 -9.04 -1.56 -15.14
C GLU A 106 -8.42 -0.20 -15.52
N VAL A 107 -7.79 0.44 -14.52
CA VAL A 107 -7.11 1.72 -14.72
C VAL A 107 -5.68 1.46 -15.15
N LYS A 108 -5.29 1.99 -16.32
CA LYS A 108 -3.96 1.80 -16.92
C LYS A 108 -2.94 2.81 -16.43
N GLU A 109 -3.37 4.06 -16.22
CA GLU A 109 -2.52 5.11 -15.71
C GLU A 109 -2.40 4.96 -14.19
N ARG A 110 -1.19 4.72 -13.72
CA ARG A 110 -0.92 4.44 -12.29
C ARG A 110 0.30 5.19 -11.81
N ILE A 111 0.29 5.46 -10.52
CA ILE A 111 1.45 5.96 -9.78
C ILE A 111 1.91 4.91 -8.78
N PRO A 112 3.22 4.69 -8.61
CA PRO A 112 3.75 3.82 -7.57
C PRO A 112 3.40 4.37 -6.18
N ASP A 113 3.11 3.49 -5.24
CA ASP A 113 2.82 3.86 -3.84
C ASP A 113 3.94 4.66 -3.19
N LYS A 114 5.17 4.45 -3.63
CA LYS A 114 6.34 5.19 -3.17
C LYS A 114 6.19 6.70 -3.37
N VAL A 115 5.61 7.14 -4.48
CA VAL A 115 5.39 8.58 -4.76
C VAL A 115 4.54 9.24 -3.67
N LEU A 116 3.52 8.52 -3.18
CA LEU A 116 2.72 8.99 -2.06
C LEU A 116 3.45 8.84 -0.70
N GLN A 117 4.35 7.87 -0.58
CA GLN A 117 5.15 7.69 0.65
C GLN A 117 6.18 8.80 0.82
N ASP A 118 6.73 9.28 -0.29
CA ASP A 118 7.74 10.35 -0.32
C ASP A 118 7.11 11.75 -0.18
N ALA A 119 5.76 11.87 -0.21
CA ALA A 119 5.06 13.13 -0.03
C ALA A 119 5.10 13.60 1.44
N ASP A 120 5.43 14.88 1.64
CA ASP A 120 5.44 15.51 2.97
C ASP A 120 4.03 15.58 3.56
N GLU A 121 3.03 15.84 2.73
CA GLU A 121 1.63 15.95 3.12
C GLU A 121 0.70 15.33 2.08
N VAL A 122 -0.28 14.59 2.57
CA VAL A 122 -1.34 13.99 1.74
C VAL A 122 -2.69 14.43 2.28
N VAL A 123 -3.46 15.15 1.46
CA VAL A 123 -4.76 15.72 1.84
C VAL A 123 -5.88 15.05 1.05
N ASN A 124 -6.91 14.59 1.73
CA ASN A 124 -8.11 14.08 1.08
C ASN A 124 -9.08 15.22 0.71
N ILE A 125 -9.34 15.38 -0.58
CA ILE A 125 -10.40 16.24 -1.07
C ILE A 125 -11.69 15.45 -1.14
N ASP A 126 -12.47 15.51 -0.07
CA ASP A 126 -13.70 14.75 0.05
C ASP A 126 -14.90 15.48 -0.56
N LEU A 127 -15.57 14.83 -1.51
CA LEU A 127 -16.82 15.27 -2.11
C LEU A 127 -17.91 14.23 -1.86
N THR A 128 -19.13 14.70 -1.58
CA THR A 128 -20.27 13.79 -1.49
C THR A 128 -20.60 13.16 -2.82
N ALA A 129 -21.17 11.95 -2.82
CA ALA A 129 -21.58 11.29 -4.04
C ALA A 129 -22.59 12.12 -4.85
N GLU A 130 -23.50 12.81 -4.15
CA GLU A 130 -24.48 13.71 -4.77
C GLU A 130 -23.82 14.90 -5.46
N GLU A 131 -22.86 15.55 -4.79
CA GLU A 131 -22.15 16.69 -5.36
C GLU A 131 -21.35 16.28 -6.60
N LEU A 132 -20.67 15.14 -6.55
CA LEU A 132 -19.89 14.62 -7.67
C LEU A 132 -20.80 14.30 -8.88
N ILE A 133 -21.96 13.64 -8.64
CA ILE A 133 -22.95 13.34 -9.69
C ILE A 133 -23.53 14.65 -10.27
N ASN A 134 -23.80 15.66 -9.45
CA ASN A 134 -24.30 16.94 -9.91
C ASN A 134 -23.25 17.66 -10.78
N ARG A 135 -21.97 17.64 -10.41
CA ARG A 135 -20.87 18.17 -11.24
C ARG A 135 -20.76 17.43 -12.58
N LEU A 136 -20.91 16.10 -12.57
CA LEU A 136 -20.93 15.31 -13.80
C LEU A 136 -22.09 15.70 -14.72
N LYS A 137 -23.31 15.81 -14.18
CA LYS A 137 -24.51 16.22 -14.93
C LYS A 137 -24.39 17.63 -15.48
N ALA A 138 -23.71 18.52 -14.76
CA ALA A 138 -23.43 19.89 -15.19
C ALA A 138 -22.34 19.99 -16.28
N GLY A 139 -21.77 18.86 -16.74
CA GLY A 139 -20.73 18.84 -17.76
C GLY A 139 -19.36 19.31 -17.26
N LYS A 140 -19.17 19.39 -15.94
CA LYS A 140 -17.90 19.85 -15.34
C LYS A 140 -16.80 18.78 -15.31
N ILE A 141 -17.14 17.51 -15.54
CA ILE A 141 -16.19 16.38 -15.49
C ILE A 141 -15.95 15.80 -16.88
N TYR A 142 -17.04 15.52 -17.61
CA TYR A 142 -16.98 15.01 -18.96
C TYR A 142 -17.83 15.84 -19.92
N ARG A 143 -17.51 15.74 -21.21
CA ARG A 143 -18.32 16.32 -22.27
C ARG A 143 -19.72 15.68 -22.27
N PRO A 144 -20.77 16.41 -22.71
CA PRO A 144 -22.16 15.96 -22.64
C PRO A 144 -22.40 14.54 -23.20
N GLU A 145 -21.71 14.18 -24.28
CA GLU A 145 -21.89 12.89 -24.97
C GLU A 145 -21.46 11.69 -24.11
N LYS A 146 -20.56 11.92 -23.12
CA LYS A 146 -20.02 10.86 -22.25
C LYS A 146 -20.74 10.77 -20.90
N ILE A 147 -21.55 11.75 -20.53
CA ILE A 147 -22.17 11.84 -19.20
C ILE A 147 -23.05 10.62 -18.92
N GLN A 148 -23.94 10.27 -19.85
CA GLN A 148 -24.89 9.17 -19.66
C GLN A 148 -24.15 7.82 -19.50
N LEU A 149 -23.10 7.61 -20.28
CA LEU A 149 -22.27 6.39 -20.18
C LEU A 149 -21.55 6.33 -18.84
N ALA A 150 -21.03 7.45 -18.37
CA ALA A 150 -20.34 7.56 -17.08
C ALA A 150 -21.28 7.28 -15.90
N LEU A 151 -22.50 7.83 -15.92
CA LEU A 151 -23.54 7.61 -14.90
C LEU A 151 -23.97 6.14 -14.82
N ASN A 152 -24.03 5.45 -15.95
CA ASN A 152 -24.47 4.05 -16.01
C ASN A 152 -23.37 3.06 -15.56
N ASN A 153 -22.10 3.48 -15.55
CA ASN A 153 -20.95 2.63 -15.26
C ASN A 153 -20.23 3.06 -13.97
N PHE A 154 -19.26 3.94 -14.10
CA PHE A 154 -18.38 4.32 -13.01
C PHE A 154 -19.08 5.16 -11.94
N PHE A 155 -19.90 6.17 -12.34
CA PHE A 155 -20.51 7.15 -11.44
C PHE A 155 -21.85 6.66 -10.83
N LYS A 156 -21.93 5.40 -10.46
CA LYS A 156 -23.00 4.89 -9.61
C LYS A 156 -22.74 5.32 -8.17
N THR A 157 -23.80 5.69 -7.45
CA THR A 157 -23.68 6.13 -6.04
C THR A 157 -22.92 5.12 -5.18
N GLU A 158 -23.20 3.82 -5.37
CA GLU A 158 -22.55 2.73 -4.64
C GLU A 158 -21.04 2.69 -4.90
N ASN A 159 -20.62 2.80 -6.17
CA ASN A 159 -19.21 2.81 -6.54
C ASN A 159 -18.48 4.03 -5.94
N ILE A 160 -19.11 5.22 -6.02
CA ILE A 160 -18.55 6.45 -5.46
C ILE A 160 -18.37 6.33 -3.95
N LEU A 161 -19.34 5.78 -3.23
CA LEU A 161 -19.25 5.59 -1.78
C LEU A 161 -18.13 4.63 -1.40
N GLN A 162 -17.96 3.52 -2.14
CA GLN A 162 -16.87 2.56 -1.91
C GLN A 162 -15.50 3.15 -2.24
N LEU A 163 -15.36 3.90 -3.34
CA LEU A 163 -14.12 4.59 -3.70
C LEU A 163 -13.78 5.70 -2.69
N ARG A 164 -14.78 6.40 -2.17
CA ARG A 164 -14.61 7.38 -1.10
C ARG A 164 -14.12 6.72 0.19
N GLU A 165 -14.71 5.60 0.59
CA GLU A 165 -14.26 4.81 1.74
C GLU A 165 -12.79 4.36 1.54
N LEU A 166 -12.44 3.91 0.34
CA LEU A 166 -11.08 3.51 0.00
C LEU A 166 -10.08 4.69 0.13
N ALA A 167 -10.45 5.87 -0.36
CA ALA A 167 -9.64 7.08 -0.24
C ALA A 167 -9.42 7.49 1.21
N LEU A 168 -10.48 7.48 2.03
CA LEU A 168 -10.39 7.80 3.45
C LEU A 168 -9.49 6.80 4.21
N LYS A 169 -9.59 5.51 3.89
CA LYS A 169 -8.72 4.47 4.48
C LYS A 169 -7.26 4.69 4.11
N GLU A 170 -6.96 5.02 2.86
CA GLU A 170 -5.60 5.26 2.40
C GLU A 170 -4.97 6.47 3.10
N VAL A 171 -5.71 7.57 3.23
CA VAL A 171 -5.22 8.77 3.95
C VAL A 171 -5.02 8.49 5.43
N ALA A 172 -5.98 7.80 6.10
CA ALA A 172 -5.84 7.40 7.49
C ALA A 172 -4.58 6.55 7.72
N PHE A 173 -4.34 5.56 6.86
CA PHE A 173 -3.14 4.73 6.92
C PHE A 173 -1.83 5.54 6.80
N ARG A 174 -1.82 6.58 5.97
CA ARG A 174 -0.64 7.44 5.82
C ARG A 174 -0.39 8.32 7.02
N VAL A 175 -1.46 8.87 7.59
CA VAL A 175 -1.38 9.63 8.86
C VAL A 175 -0.82 8.74 9.96
N GLU A 176 -1.30 7.50 10.07
CA GLU A 176 -0.80 6.52 11.03
C GLU A 176 0.69 6.23 10.82
N LYS A 177 1.12 5.97 9.59
CA LYS A 177 2.54 5.75 9.27
C LYS A 177 3.43 6.95 9.59
N LYS A 178 2.96 8.18 9.32
CA LYS A 178 3.70 9.39 9.63
C LYS A 178 3.86 9.55 11.15
N VAL A 179 2.77 9.34 11.89
CA VAL A 179 2.78 9.35 13.36
C VAL A 179 3.70 8.26 13.92
N GLU A 180 3.71 7.03 13.37
CA GLU A 180 4.65 5.97 13.75
C GLU A 180 6.11 6.40 13.58
N ASN A 181 6.44 7.01 12.46
CA ASN A 181 7.81 7.46 12.19
C ASN A 181 8.26 8.63 13.09
N GLU A 182 7.32 9.52 13.46
CA GLU A 182 7.60 10.65 14.36
C GLU A 182 7.66 10.23 15.83
N ILE A 183 6.91 9.19 16.24
CA ILE A 183 6.83 8.70 17.65
C ILE A 183 7.95 7.71 18.00
N VAL A 184 8.74 7.22 17.07
CA VAL A 184 9.93 6.38 17.35
C VAL A 184 10.93 7.10 18.30
N THR A 185 10.71 8.38 18.60
CA THR A 185 11.49 9.18 19.58
C THR A 185 10.82 9.40 20.93
N GLY A 186 9.60 8.86 21.20
CA GLY A 186 8.88 9.11 22.46
C GLY A 186 8.00 7.95 22.94
N GLU A 187 8.15 7.57 24.19
CA GLU A 187 7.38 6.53 24.88
C GLU A 187 5.86 6.81 24.86
N LYS A 188 5.06 5.79 24.50
CA LYS A 188 3.59 5.69 24.46
C LYS A 188 2.88 6.12 23.17
N GLY A 189 3.15 5.39 22.05
CA GLY A 189 2.30 5.41 20.86
C GLY A 189 1.13 4.41 20.96
N ILE A 190 0.04 4.68 20.26
CA ILE A 190 -1.06 3.74 19.99
C ILE A 190 -0.44 2.46 19.40
N ARG A 191 -0.71 1.31 20.02
CA ARG A 191 -0.21 0.01 19.54
C ARG A 191 -0.93 -0.33 18.24
N HIS A 192 -0.23 -0.21 17.12
CA HIS A 192 -0.77 -0.65 15.81
C HIS A 192 -0.70 -2.17 15.71
N GLU A 193 -1.78 -2.76 15.20
CA GLU A 193 -1.84 -4.20 14.96
C GLU A 193 -0.78 -4.64 13.93
N LYS A 194 0.11 -5.55 14.33
CA LYS A 194 1.10 -6.18 13.45
C LYS A 194 1.06 -7.69 13.61
N PHE A 195 1.08 -8.38 12.49
CA PHE A 195 0.83 -9.82 12.44
C PHE A 195 2.09 -10.60 12.09
N LEU A 196 2.34 -11.69 12.83
CA LEU A 196 3.44 -12.63 12.56
C LEU A 196 2.88 -13.99 12.15
N ALA A 197 3.18 -14.44 10.94
CA ALA A 197 2.92 -15.80 10.48
C ALA A 197 4.12 -16.68 10.82
N CYS A 198 3.98 -17.62 11.73
CA CYS A 198 5.02 -18.63 12.00
C CYS A 198 4.90 -19.74 10.97
N ILE A 199 5.88 -19.86 10.08
CA ILE A 199 5.92 -20.87 9.03
C ILE A 199 6.98 -21.92 9.31
N SER A 200 6.71 -23.14 8.87
CA SER A 200 7.62 -24.28 9.00
C SER A 200 7.86 -24.95 7.65
N SER A 201 8.79 -25.86 7.58
CA SER A 201 9.05 -26.69 6.41
C SER A 201 7.92 -27.70 6.07
N ASN A 202 6.89 -27.81 6.91
CA ASN A 202 5.73 -28.69 6.71
C ASN A 202 4.82 -28.17 5.59
N GLU A 203 4.34 -29.05 4.70
CA GLU A 203 3.60 -28.67 3.49
C GLU A 203 2.17 -28.16 3.74
N ARG A 204 1.49 -28.64 4.78
CA ARG A 204 0.04 -28.48 4.92
C ARG A 204 -0.38 -27.17 5.58
N THR A 205 0.29 -26.75 6.61
CA THR A 205 -0.15 -25.65 7.49
C THR A 205 0.27 -24.24 7.05
N PRO A 206 1.46 -24.02 6.43
CA PRO A 206 1.97 -22.65 6.22
C PRO A 206 1.11 -21.77 5.33
N ARG A 207 0.49 -22.30 4.27
CA ARG A 207 -0.34 -21.51 3.36
C ARG A 207 -1.57 -20.90 4.03
N HIS A 208 -2.21 -21.65 4.94
CA HIS A 208 -3.35 -21.16 5.70
C HIS A 208 -2.93 -20.05 6.69
N ILE A 209 -1.78 -20.22 7.33
CA ILE A 209 -1.23 -19.26 8.29
C ILE A 209 -0.88 -17.96 7.56
N ILE A 210 -0.15 -18.03 6.44
CA ILE A 210 0.25 -16.88 5.62
C ILE A 210 -1.00 -16.11 5.14
N ARG A 211 -1.98 -16.81 4.56
CA ARG A 211 -3.22 -16.18 4.09
C ARG A 211 -4.06 -15.60 5.22
N LYS A 212 -4.04 -16.20 6.41
CA LYS A 212 -4.75 -15.64 7.56
C LYS A 212 -4.08 -14.35 8.04
N ALA A 213 -2.76 -14.35 8.21
CA ALA A 213 -2.01 -13.17 8.59
C ALA A 213 -2.18 -12.04 7.55
N ALA A 214 -2.07 -12.34 6.26
CA ALA A 214 -2.28 -11.39 5.17
C ALA A 214 -3.69 -10.77 5.19
N ARG A 215 -4.74 -11.59 5.40
CA ARG A 215 -6.12 -11.08 5.51
C ARG A 215 -6.33 -10.20 6.74
N LEU A 216 -5.71 -10.54 7.86
CA LEU A 216 -5.75 -9.69 9.05
C LEU A 216 -5.01 -8.38 8.79
N ALA A 217 -3.80 -8.43 8.25
CA ALA A 217 -3.04 -7.24 7.90
C ALA A 217 -3.82 -6.33 6.93
N SER A 218 -4.42 -6.90 5.89
CA SER A 218 -5.28 -6.16 4.96
C SER A 218 -6.49 -5.52 5.66
N ARG A 219 -7.14 -6.26 6.58
CA ARG A 219 -8.31 -5.74 7.33
C ARG A 219 -7.96 -4.58 8.25
N TYR A 220 -6.79 -4.64 8.88
CA TYR A 220 -6.28 -3.59 9.78
C TYR A 220 -5.40 -2.57 9.06
N ASN A 221 -5.29 -2.68 7.73
CA ASN A 221 -4.47 -1.83 6.87
C ASN A 221 -3.02 -1.70 7.36
N THR A 222 -2.41 -2.83 7.68
CA THR A 222 -1.07 -2.92 8.26
C THR A 222 -0.21 -3.94 7.51
N VAL A 223 1.04 -4.09 7.93
CA VAL A 223 1.97 -5.07 7.39
C VAL A 223 1.92 -6.38 8.18
N PHE A 224 2.28 -7.50 7.53
CA PHE A 224 2.53 -8.75 8.23
C PHE A 224 3.92 -9.28 7.92
N PHE A 225 4.42 -10.06 8.86
CA PHE A 225 5.72 -10.72 8.77
C PHE A 225 5.52 -12.22 8.74
N ALA A 226 6.41 -12.94 8.06
CA ALA A 226 6.46 -14.40 8.11
C ALA A 226 7.81 -14.85 8.64
N LEU A 227 7.81 -15.48 9.80
CA LEU A 227 9.03 -15.99 10.44
C LEU A 227 9.23 -17.47 10.13
N TYR A 228 10.37 -17.79 9.56
CA TYR A 228 10.90 -19.15 9.45
C TYR A 228 12.12 -19.29 10.33
N VAL A 229 12.04 -20.17 11.33
CA VAL A 229 13.18 -20.53 12.19
C VAL A 229 13.77 -21.82 11.68
N GLN A 230 14.90 -21.74 11.01
CA GLN A 230 15.65 -22.89 10.52
C GLN A 230 16.36 -23.59 11.68
N THR A 231 15.88 -24.77 12.05
CA THR A 231 16.54 -25.58 13.07
C THR A 231 17.75 -26.34 12.49
N PRO A 232 18.70 -26.80 13.32
CA PRO A 232 19.82 -27.63 12.85
C PRO A 232 19.39 -28.92 12.12
N ALA A 233 18.18 -29.44 12.39
CA ALA A 233 17.60 -30.57 11.68
C ALA A 233 17.06 -30.19 10.29
N GLU A 234 16.80 -28.91 10.06
CA GLU A 234 16.27 -28.35 8.81
C GLU A 234 17.35 -27.56 8.02
N SER A 235 18.62 -27.89 8.24
CA SER A 235 19.69 -27.32 7.41
C SER A 235 19.51 -27.72 5.94
N THR A 236 19.92 -26.85 5.03
CA THR A 236 19.75 -27.00 3.57
C THR A 236 20.30 -28.33 3.06
N GLU A 237 21.32 -28.87 3.72
CA GLU A 237 21.93 -30.16 3.39
C GLU A 237 21.11 -31.38 3.86
N ARG A 238 20.21 -31.21 4.83
CA ARG A 238 19.45 -32.27 5.48
C ARG A 238 18.02 -32.40 5.02
N ILE A 239 17.41 -31.31 4.53
CA ILE A 239 16.03 -31.34 4.06
C ILE A 239 15.94 -31.72 2.58
N PRO A 240 14.97 -32.57 2.17
CA PRO A 240 14.76 -32.95 0.78
C PRO A 240 14.54 -31.72 -0.13
N LEU A 241 14.99 -31.81 -1.39
CA LEU A 241 14.78 -30.74 -2.38
C LEU A 241 13.31 -30.34 -2.56
N ALA A 242 12.39 -31.29 -2.44
CA ALA A 242 10.96 -31.01 -2.49
C ALA A 242 10.55 -30.06 -1.36
N THR A 243 10.99 -30.32 -0.13
CA THR A 243 10.72 -29.48 1.04
C THR A 243 11.32 -28.07 0.89
N GLN A 244 12.54 -27.97 0.32
CA GLN A 244 13.15 -26.67 0.02
C GLN A 244 12.31 -25.87 -0.99
N ARG A 245 11.80 -26.51 -2.05
CA ARG A 245 10.92 -25.88 -3.04
C ARG A 245 9.60 -25.41 -2.41
N HIS A 246 9.01 -26.22 -1.51
CA HIS A 246 7.80 -25.79 -0.79
C HIS A 246 8.05 -24.56 0.07
N LEU A 247 9.17 -24.51 0.77
CA LEU A 247 9.56 -23.35 1.58
C LEU A 247 9.74 -22.09 0.72
N LEU A 248 10.44 -22.19 -0.41
CA LEU A 248 10.60 -21.08 -1.36
C LEU A 248 9.26 -20.61 -1.92
N ASN A 249 8.32 -21.53 -2.21
CA ASN A 249 6.97 -21.18 -2.63
C ASN A 249 6.18 -20.46 -1.51
N HIS A 250 6.43 -20.79 -0.24
CA HIS A 250 5.84 -20.06 0.88
C HIS A 250 6.42 -18.64 1.00
N PHE A 251 7.72 -18.49 0.84
CA PHE A 251 8.35 -17.15 0.83
C PHE A 251 7.82 -16.29 -0.30
N LYS A 252 7.71 -16.86 -1.51
CA LYS A 252 7.12 -16.20 -2.65
C LYS A 252 5.67 -15.74 -2.37
N LEU A 253 4.85 -16.63 -1.81
CA LEU A 253 3.47 -16.31 -1.42
C LEU A 253 3.40 -15.17 -0.40
N VAL A 254 4.31 -15.12 0.58
CA VAL A 254 4.39 -14.01 1.55
C VAL A 254 4.63 -12.69 0.84
N THR A 255 5.61 -12.65 -0.07
CA THR A 255 5.96 -11.45 -0.84
C THR A 255 4.82 -11.03 -1.78
N GLU A 256 4.17 -11.99 -2.48
CA GLU A 256 3.01 -11.73 -3.33
C GLU A 256 1.82 -11.14 -2.57
N LEU A 257 1.69 -11.47 -1.29
CA LEU A 257 0.64 -10.94 -0.41
C LEU A 257 1.07 -9.66 0.37
N GLY A 258 2.21 -9.08 0.02
CA GLY A 258 2.71 -7.83 0.63
C GLY A 258 3.34 -8.00 2.01
N GLY A 259 3.76 -9.22 2.38
CA GLY A 259 4.44 -9.49 3.64
C GLY A 259 5.97 -9.48 3.54
N GLU A 260 6.64 -9.35 4.68
CA GLU A 260 8.11 -9.43 4.81
C GLU A 260 8.50 -10.81 5.35
N VAL A 261 9.49 -11.47 4.71
CA VAL A 261 10.04 -12.76 5.17
C VAL A 261 11.21 -12.54 6.11
N ILE A 262 11.13 -13.14 7.30
CA ILE A 262 12.21 -13.17 8.30
C ILE A 262 12.70 -14.61 8.42
N GLN A 263 13.97 -14.82 8.12
CA GLN A 263 14.63 -16.14 8.27
C GLN A 263 15.71 -16.07 9.33
N VAL A 264 15.65 -16.96 10.32
CA VAL A 264 16.60 -17.03 11.43
C VAL A 264 17.03 -18.49 11.62
N SER A 265 18.29 -18.72 11.94
CA SER A 265 18.81 -20.06 12.32
C SER A 265 18.90 -20.17 13.83
N SER A 266 18.13 -21.08 14.44
CA SER A 266 18.14 -21.30 15.90
C SER A 266 17.60 -22.68 16.26
N SER A 267 18.04 -23.20 17.41
CA SER A 267 17.45 -24.41 18.03
C SER A 267 16.25 -24.08 18.94
N ASP A 268 16.05 -22.79 19.28
CA ASP A 268 14.94 -22.32 20.13
C ASP A 268 13.92 -21.52 19.32
N ILE A 269 13.00 -22.24 18.71
CA ILE A 269 11.93 -21.64 17.89
C ILE A 269 11.07 -20.66 18.70
N MET A 270 10.70 -21.04 19.92
CA MET A 270 9.80 -20.23 20.75
C MET A 270 10.48 -18.94 21.23
N GLY A 271 11.75 -19.01 21.59
CA GLY A 271 12.54 -17.82 21.94
C GLY A 271 12.70 -16.86 20.77
N GLU A 272 12.94 -17.36 19.55
CA GLU A 272 13.06 -16.51 18.37
C GLU A 272 11.71 -15.86 17.97
N ILE A 273 10.58 -16.54 18.18
CA ILE A 273 9.26 -15.93 17.98
C ILE A 273 9.09 -14.73 18.93
N ILE A 274 9.33 -14.92 20.24
CA ILE A 274 9.21 -13.85 21.25
C ILE A 274 10.14 -12.68 20.94
N LYS A 275 11.39 -12.98 20.58
CA LYS A 275 12.39 -11.97 20.21
C LYS A 275 11.94 -11.16 18.98
N THR A 276 11.46 -11.84 17.95
CA THR A 276 10.92 -11.19 16.74
C THR A 276 9.72 -10.31 17.08
N CYS A 277 8.82 -10.79 17.94
CA CYS A 277 7.66 -10.02 18.38
C CYS A 277 8.08 -8.69 19.04
N ARG A 278 9.06 -8.74 19.94
CA ARG A 278 9.58 -7.53 20.59
C ARG A 278 10.29 -6.58 19.64
N GLN A 279 11.10 -7.12 18.71
CA GLN A 279 11.89 -6.32 17.78
C GLN A 279 11.05 -5.61 16.72
N ARG A 280 9.96 -6.25 16.28
CA ARG A 280 9.09 -5.75 15.20
C ARG A 280 7.78 -5.13 15.72
N GLY A 281 7.56 -5.14 17.02
CA GLY A 281 6.32 -4.64 17.64
C GLY A 281 5.09 -5.45 17.22
N ILE A 282 5.22 -6.79 17.10
CA ILE A 282 4.12 -7.67 16.75
C ILE A 282 3.09 -7.69 17.86
N THR A 283 1.80 -7.64 17.51
CA THR A 283 0.67 -7.71 18.45
C THR A 283 -0.02 -9.06 18.37
N THR A 284 0.02 -9.74 17.21
CA THR A 284 -0.68 -11.02 17.01
C THR A 284 0.21 -12.02 16.29
N VAL A 285 0.35 -13.20 16.87
CA VAL A 285 1.06 -14.35 16.29
C VAL A 285 0.07 -15.35 15.71
N CYS A 286 0.22 -15.70 14.43
CA CYS A 286 -0.51 -16.76 13.75
C CYS A 286 0.39 -17.98 13.60
N MET A 287 0.01 -19.12 14.16
CA MET A 287 0.78 -20.36 14.05
C MET A 287 -0.12 -21.59 13.85
N GLY A 288 0.47 -22.67 13.38
CA GLY A 288 -0.20 -23.96 13.29
C GLY A 288 -0.34 -24.63 14.66
N HIS A 289 -1.22 -25.62 14.73
CA HIS A 289 -1.39 -26.41 15.93
C HIS A 289 -0.07 -27.12 16.31
N PRO A 290 0.41 -26.96 17.55
CA PRO A 290 1.62 -27.62 17.99
C PRO A 290 1.40 -29.15 18.06
N THR A 291 2.29 -29.91 17.45
CA THR A 291 2.25 -31.40 17.51
C THR A 291 3.27 -31.89 18.53
N PHE A 292 2.79 -32.52 19.58
CA PHE A 292 3.64 -33.13 20.61
C PHE A 292 3.82 -34.62 20.30
N LYS A 293 5.04 -35.03 19.99
CA LYS A 293 5.37 -36.45 19.74
C LYS A 293 5.77 -37.15 21.04
N MET A 294 5.25 -38.34 21.31
CA MET A 294 5.71 -39.20 22.38
C MET A 294 7.05 -39.92 21.97
N PRO A 295 8.01 -40.18 22.87
CA PRO A 295 8.14 -39.78 24.26
C PRO A 295 8.74 -38.37 24.38
N GLY A 296 8.29 -37.60 25.35
CA GLY A 296 8.76 -36.21 25.58
C GLY A 296 7.64 -35.20 25.60
N ALA A 297 6.38 -35.62 25.46
CA ALA A 297 5.20 -34.72 25.44
C ALA A 297 5.12 -33.81 26.67
N LEU A 298 5.43 -34.32 27.87
CA LEU A 298 5.41 -33.53 29.12
C LEU A 298 6.43 -32.39 29.11
N PHE A 299 7.65 -32.62 28.60
CA PHE A 299 8.67 -31.59 28.49
C PHE A 299 8.32 -30.58 27.42
N SER A 300 7.72 -31.04 26.32
CA SER A 300 7.24 -30.15 25.25
C SER A 300 6.06 -29.30 25.71
N LEU A 301 5.15 -29.85 26.51
CA LEU A 301 4.03 -29.11 27.11
C LEU A 301 4.52 -28.04 28.11
N SER A 302 5.52 -28.34 28.92
CA SER A 302 6.12 -27.37 29.84
C SER A 302 6.75 -26.18 29.09
N LYS A 303 7.49 -26.43 27.99
CA LYS A 303 8.04 -25.39 27.13
C LYS A 303 6.94 -24.56 26.46
N TYR A 304 5.90 -25.22 25.97
CA TYR A 304 4.78 -24.54 25.33
C TYR A 304 4.00 -23.66 26.33
N ARG A 305 3.78 -24.13 27.55
CA ARG A 305 3.18 -23.34 28.61
C ARG A 305 4.01 -22.11 28.95
N LYS A 306 5.33 -22.26 29.03
CA LYS A 306 6.27 -21.14 29.25
C LYS A 306 6.17 -20.13 28.11
N PHE A 307 6.09 -20.58 26.86
CA PHE A 307 5.90 -19.74 25.68
C PHE A 307 4.60 -18.93 25.74
N LEU A 308 3.47 -19.59 26.09
CA LEU A 308 2.17 -18.91 26.25
C LEU A 308 2.24 -17.84 27.34
N ASN A 309 2.85 -18.13 28.49
CA ASN A 309 3.03 -17.14 29.54
C ASN A 309 3.89 -15.96 29.08
N SER A 310 4.96 -16.23 28.33
CA SER A 310 5.82 -15.15 27.80
C SER A 310 5.12 -14.28 26.76
N LEU A 311 4.20 -14.82 25.94
CA LEU A 311 3.36 -14.01 25.04
C LEU A 311 2.38 -13.15 25.85
N ALA A 312 1.74 -13.71 26.89
CA ALA A 312 0.84 -12.97 27.76
C ALA A 312 1.53 -11.84 28.53
N GLU A 313 2.77 -12.06 29.00
CA GLU A 313 3.58 -11.02 29.67
C GLU A 313 3.89 -9.80 28.79
N ILE A 314 3.95 -10.00 27.47
CA ILE A 314 4.22 -8.92 26.50
C ILE A 314 2.97 -8.52 25.71
N ASP A 315 1.79 -8.95 26.16
CA ASP A 315 0.47 -8.60 25.62
C ASP A 315 0.36 -8.89 24.11
N ILE A 316 0.63 -10.14 23.73
CA ILE A 316 0.57 -10.62 22.34
C ILE A 316 -0.52 -11.68 22.20
N ASP A 317 -1.43 -11.46 21.27
CA ASP A 317 -2.47 -12.40 20.90
C ASP A 317 -1.91 -13.60 20.12
N LEU A 318 -2.49 -14.79 20.37
CA LEU A 318 -2.11 -16.00 19.66
C LEU A 318 -3.30 -16.62 18.92
N ILE A 319 -3.16 -16.75 17.60
CA ILE A 319 -4.12 -17.45 16.73
C ILE A 319 -3.53 -18.79 16.32
N ILE A 320 -4.18 -19.86 16.75
CA ILE A 320 -3.80 -21.22 16.37
C ILE A 320 -4.70 -21.69 15.23
N LEU A 321 -4.10 -22.11 14.14
CA LEU A 321 -4.80 -22.60 12.94
C LEU A 321 -4.62 -24.11 12.81
N ALA A 322 -5.71 -24.81 12.58
CA ALA A 322 -5.75 -26.26 12.37
C ALA A 322 -5.41 -26.64 10.92
#